data_d9d971e7100c4ebcb54b265eb231a63f
#
_entry.id   d9d971e7100c4ebcb54b265eb231a63f
#
_cell.length_a   1.000
_cell.length_b   1.000
_cell.length_c   1.000
_cell.angle_alpha   90.00
_cell.angle_beta   90.00
_cell.angle_gamma   90.00
#
_symmetry.space_group_name_H-M   'P 1'
#
loop_
_entity.id
_entity.type
_entity.pdbx_description
1 polymer ?
#
loop_
_entity_poly.entity_id
_entity_poly.type
_entity_poly.pdbx_seq_one_letter_code
_entity_poly.pdbx_strand_id
1 'polypeptide(L)'
;MATSPTETPVRDPRKTSMLARLTAAPDVTSEQYDETIRRLEKSGDWLPAGLEFHVAFMSNGNFRVSEIWDSREQFDAFGKRLMPVLKDIGIELAGEPETREIHNIIKR
;
A
#
# COMPACT_ATOMS: atom_id res chain seq x y z
N MET A 1 8.11 35.94 -8.06
CA MET A 1 7.96 35.47 -7.66
C MET A 1 7.63 34.56 -7.47
N ALA A 2 7.88 34.21 -7.38
CA ALA A 2 7.61 33.39 -7.17
C ALA A 2 7.31 32.85 -6.53
N THR A 3 7.21 32.66 -6.35
CA THR A 3 7.02 32.15 -5.75
C THR A 3 6.72 31.33 -5.44
N SER A 4 6.64 31.21 -5.77
CA SER A 4 6.56 30.43 -5.41
C SER A 4 6.71 29.42 -4.76
N PRO A 5 7.49 29.19 -4.43
CA PRO A 5 7.75 28.02 -3.64
C PRO A 5 6.79 27.83 -2.59
N THR A 6 6.20 28.80 -2.26
CA THR A 6 5.16 28.66 -1.33
C THR A 6 4.07 27.83 -1.87
N GLU A 7 4.05 27.73 -3.15
CA GLU A 7 3.06 26.91 -3.72
C GLU A 7 3.44 25.50 -3.64
N THR A 8 4.68 25.24 -3.46
CA THR A 8 5.10 23.87 -3.25
C THR A 8 4.64 23.48 -1.88
N PRO A 9 3.79 22.50 -1.75
CA PRO A 9 3.34 22.09 -0.45
C PRO A 9 4.53 21.73 0.39
N VAL A 10 4.62 22.34 1.51
CA VAL A 10 5.66 21.98 2.44
C VAL A 10 5.32 20.62 2.99
N ARG A 11 6.15 19.65 2.77
CA ARG A 11 5.97 18.35 3.32
C ARG A 11 6.16 18.38 4.81
N ASP A 12 5.19 17.87 5.52
CA ASP A 12 5.38 17.60 6.93
C ASP A 12 6.39 16.46 7.01
N PRO A 13 7.55 16.66 7.64
CA PRO A 13 8.55 15.60 7.72
C PRO A 13 8.01 14.32 8.35
N ARG A 14 6.96 14.43 9.16
CA ARG A 14 6.36 13.28 9.79
C ARG A 14 5.41 12.53 8.88
N LYS A 15 5.09 13.13 7.71
CA LYS A 15 4.15 12.58 6.76
C LYS A 15 4.75 12.44 5.38
N THR A 16 5.99 12.04 5.34
CA THR A 16 6.66 11.84 4.06
C THR A 16 5.96 10.70 3.32
N SER A 17 5.50 11.00 2.10
CA SER A 17 4.85 10.00 1.26
C SER A 17 5.81 8.89 0.90
N MET A 18 5.30 7.69 0.81
CA MET A 18 6.14 6.55 0.49
C MET A 18 5.44 5.61 -0.48
N LEU A 19 6.25 4.92 -1.25
CA LEU A 19 5.81 3.83 -2.11
C LEU A 19 6.01 2.53 -1.36
N ALA A 20 5.00 1.67 -1.38
CA ALA A 20 5.11 0.33 -0.82
C ALA A 20 4.78 -0.67 -1.92
N ARG A 21 5.57 -1.72 -2.03
CA ARG A 21 5.36 -2.77 -3.02
C ARG A 21 5.39 -4.11 -2.31
N LEU A 22 4.33 -4.88 -2.53
CA LEU A 22 4.21 -6.20 -1.93
C LEU A 22 4.12 -7.24 -3.03
N THR A 23 4.81 -8.35 -2.84
CA THR A 23 4.77 -9.46 -3.79
C THR A 23 4.30 -10.68 -3.04
N ALA A 24 3.28 -11.34 -3.55
CA ALA A 24 2.75 -12.55 -2.95
C ALA A 24 3.51 -13.77 -3.46
N ALA A 25 3.42 -14.85 -2.71
CA ALA A 25 3.99 -16.11 -3.13
C ALA A 25 3.33 -16.57 -4.43
N PRO A 26 4.00 -17.45 -5.21
CA PRO A 26 3.53 -17.76 -6.56
C PRO A 26 2.15 -18.39 -6.67
N ASP A 27 1.66 -19.00 -5.61
CA ASP A 27 0.37 -19.71 -5.66
C ASP A 27 -0.83 -18.85 -5.21
N VAL A 28 -0.60 -17.59 -4.94
CA VAL A 28 -1.69 -16.70 -4.51
C VAL A 28 -2.53 -16.32 -5.73
N THR A 29 -3.85 -16.40 -5.56
CA THR A 29 -4.80 -16.19 -6.65
C THR A 29 -5.53 -14.87 -6.52
N SER A 30 -6.15 -14.43 -7.62
CA SER A 30 -6.96 -13.22 -7.60
C SER A 30 -8.16 -13.39 -6.67
N GLU A 31 -8.68 -14.61 -6.56
CA GLU A 31 -9.80 -14.87 -5.64
C GLU A 31 -9.39 -14.65 -4.19
N GLN A 32 -8.18 -15.05 -3.83
CA GLN A 32 -7.67 -14.78 -2.49
C GLN A 32 -7.50 -13.29 -2.24
N TYR A 33 -7.03 -12.56 -3.25
CA TYR A 33 -6.92 -11.12 -3.15
C TYR A 33 -8.30 -10.48 -2.95
N ASP A 34 -9.27 -10.89 -3.76
CA ASP A 34 -10.62 -10.34 -3.65
C ASP A 34 -11.24 -10.63 -2.28
N GLU A 35 -10.97 -11.82 -1.74
CA GLU A 35 -11.45 -12.16 -0.41
C GLU A 35 -10.80 -11.29 0.66
N THR A 36 -9.52 -10.97 0.49
CA THR A 36 -8.82 -10.09 1.41
C THR A 36 -9.50 -8.73 1.48
N ILE A 37 -9.74 -8.15 0.32
CA ILE A 37 -10.39 -6.84 0.25
C ILE A 37 -11.78 -6.90 0.87
N ARG A 38 -12.54 -7.94 0.57
CA ARG A 38 -13.89 -8.10 1.11
C ARG A 38 -13.88 -8.15 2.63
N ARG A 39 -12.95 -8.88 3.22
CA ARG A 39 -12.86 -8.97 4.68
C ARG A 39 -12.46 -7.65 5.31
N LEU A 40 -11.55 -6.94 4.67
CA LEU A 40 -11.13 -5.62 5.16
C LEU A 40 -12.28 -4.63 5.09
N GLU A 41 -13.06 -4.68 4.02
CA GLU A 41 -14.24 -3.82 3.90
C GLU A 41 -15.25 -4.13 5.00
N LYS A 42 -15.49 -5.42 5.22
CA LYS A 42 -16.47 -5.83 6.21
C LYS A 42 -16.08 -5.44 7.62
N SER A 43 -14.79 -5.47 7.93
CA SER A 43 -14.30 -5.11 9.26
C SER A 43 -14.12 -3.60 9.43
N GLY A 44 -14.30 -2.82 8.37
CA GLY A 44 -14.12 -1.38 8.44
C GLY A 44 -12.70 -0.93 8.24
N ASP A 45 -11.81 -1.82 7.83
CA ASP A 45 -10.39 -1.50 7.66
C ASP A 45 -10.02 -1.11 6.23
N TRP A 46 -10.98 -1.07 5.34
CA TRP A 46 -10.77 -0.66 3.96
C TRP A 46 -11.69 0.49 3.62
N LEU A 47 -11.23 1.56 3.13
CA LEU A 47 -9.88 1.97 2.75
C LEU A 47 -9.14 2.48 3.97
N PRO A 48 -7.90 2.04 4.23
CA PRO A 48 -7.21 2.49 5.44
C PRO A 48 -6.75 3.93 5.34
N ALA A 49 -6.67 4.57 6.51
CA ALA A 49 -6.20 5.95 6.58
C ALA A 49 -4.78 6.05 6.02
N GLY A 50 -4.56 7.02 5.17
CA GLY A 50 -3.26 7.28 4.59
C GLY A 50 -2.97 6.58 3.29
N LEU A 51 -3.83 5.65 2.88
CA LEU A 51 -3.65 4.97 1.59
C LEU A 51 -4.18 5.86 0.48
N GLU A 52 -3.27 6.37 -0.34
CA GLU A 52 -3.62 7.28 -1.43
C GLU A 52 -3.88 6.54 -2.72
N PHE A 53 -3.23 5.42 -2.92
CA PHE A 53 -3.29 4.72 -4.19
C PHE A 53 -2.97 3.25 -3.97
N HIS A 54 -3.71 2.39 -4.63
CA HIS A 54 -3.53 0.95 -4.51
C HIS A 54 -3.81 0.32 -5.88
N VAL A 55 -2.86 -0.44 -6.38
CA VAL A 55 -3.05 -1.17 -7.64
C VAL A 55 -2.54 -2.59 -7.46
N ALA A 56 -3.33 -3.55 -7.92
CA ALA A 56 -2.99 -4.96 -7.85
C ALA A 56 -2.85 -5.50 -9.28
N PHE A 57 -1.85 -6.35 -9.49
CA PHE A 57 -1.58 -6.87 -10.82
C PHE A 57 -0.75 -8.16 -10.73
N MET A 58 -0.70 -8.88 -11.84
CA MET A 58 0.15 -10.06 -11.94
C MET A 58 1.44 -9.68 -12.67
N SER A 59 2.54 -10.22 -12.20
CA SER A 59 3.83 -9.99 -12.83
C SER A 59 4.71 -11.21 -12.62
N ASN A 60 5.15 -11.83 -13.71
CA ASN A 60 6.03 -13.01 -13.65
C ASN A 60 5.48 -14.13 -12.77
N GLY A 61 4.16 -14.33 -12.83
CA GLY A 61 3.53 -15.41 -12.07
C GLY A 61 3.21 -15.09 -10.63
N ASN A 62 3.54 -13.90 -10.18
CA ASN A 62 3.24 -13.49 -8.81
C ASN A 62 2.22 -12.37 -8.79
N PHE A 63 1.33 -12.45 -7.83
CA PHE A 63 0.39 -11.35 -7.57
C PHE A 63 1.13 -10.25 -6.84
N ARG A 64 1.01 -9.02 -7.31
CA ARG A 64 1.73 -7.88 -6.74
C ARG A 64 0.80 -6.73 -6.49
N VAL A 65 1.19 -5.91 -5.51
CA VAL A 65 0.46 -4.70 -5.15
C VAL A 65 1.46 -3.56 -5.06
N SER A 66 1.09 -2.42 -5.63
CA SER A 66 1.87 -1.18 -5.45
C SER A 66 0.95 -0.15 -4.82
N GLU A 67 1.46 0.54 -3.83
CA GLU A 67 0.66 1.48 -3.03
C GLU A 67 1.42 2.76 -2.77
N ILE A 68 0.66 3.84 -2.65
CA ILE A 68 1.22 5.12 -2.21
C ILE A 68 0.54 5.45 -0.89
N TRP A 69 1.35 5.71 0.12
CA TRP A 69 0.90 6.01 1.47
C TRP A 69 1.33 7.40 1.89
N ASP A 70 0.53 8.06 2.69
CA ASP A 70 0.89 9.37 3.23
C ASP A 70 2.08 9.29 4.16
N SER A 71 2.22 8.19 4.91
CA SER A 71 3.32 8.06 5.85
C SER A 71 3.63 6.59 6.12
N ARG A 72 4.86 6.35 6.53
CA ARG A 72 5.30 5.03 6.95
C ARG A 72 4.51 4.54 8.13
N GLU A 73 4.19 5.45 9.03
CA GLU A 73 3.46 5.13 10.23
C GLU A 73 2.10 4.53 9.93
N GLN A 74 1.39 5.12 8.97
CA GLN A 74 0.07 4.63 8.58
C GLN A 74 0.17 3.29 7.86
N PHE A 75 1.19 3.12 7.04
CA PHE A 75 1.45 1.84 6.41
C PHE A 75 1.68 0.74 7.45
N ASP A 76 2.53 1.01 8.44
CA ASP A 76 2.82 0.04 9.48
C ASP A 76 1.58 -0.29 10.31
N ALA A 77 0.78 0.72 10.61
CA ALA A 77 -0.44 0.51 11.38
C ALA A 77 -1.42 -0.39 10.65
N PHE A 78 -1.56 -0.18 9.34
CA PHE A 78 -2.43 -1.03 8.54
C PHE A 78 -1.88 -2.45 8.46
N GLY A 79 -0.56 -2.59 8.36
CA GLY A 79 0.06 -3.91 8.29
C GLY A 79 -0.31 -4.80 9.46
N LYS A 80 -0.45 -4.21 10.63
CA LYS A 80 -0.82 -4.97 11.82
C LYS A 80 -2.22 -5.56 11.72
N ARG A 81 -3.10 -4.90 10.99
CA ARG A 81 -4.46 -5.40 10.77
C ARG A 81 -4.54 -6.33 9.58
N LEU A 82 -3.69 -6.08 8.59
CA LEU A 82 -3.69 -6.86 7.36
C LEU A 82 -3.11 -8.25 7.55
N MET A 83 -1.98 -8.35 8.24
CA MET A 83 -1.27 -9.64 8.33
C MET A 83 -2.12 -10.78 8.88
N PRO A 84 -2.93 -10.59 9.92
CA PRO A 84 -3.78 -11.69 10.38
C PRO A 84 -4.79 -12.14 9.33
N VAL A 85 -5.28 -11.20 8.52
CA VAL A 85 -6.24 -11.54 7.46
C VAL A 85 -5.55 -12.38 6.39
N LEU A 86 -4.35 -11.97 5.98
CA LEU A 86 -3.59 -12.72 4.99
C LEU A 86 -3.31 -14.13 5.49
N LYS A 87 -2.91 -14.26 6.75
CA LYS A 87 -2.60 -15.55 7.33
C LYS A 87 -3.83 -16.45 7.34
N ASP A 88 -4.98 -15.88 7.70
CA ASP A 88 -6.21 -16.64 7.77
C ASP A 88 -6.68 -17.12 6.41
N ILE A 89 -6.43 -16.34 5.36
CA ILE A 89 -6.80 -16.72 4.00
C ILE A 89 -5.77 -17.67 3.39
N GLY A 90 -4.55 -17.70 3.94
CA GLY A 90 -3.49 -18.55 3.43
C GLY A 90 -2.59 -17.86 2.43
N ILE A 91 -2.52 -16.54 2.48
CA ILE A 91 -1.66 -15.77 1.60
C ILE A 91 -0.31 -15.55 2.29
N GLU A 92 0.76 -15.94 1.61
CA GLU A 92 2.11 -15.66 2.08
C GLU A 92 2.74 -14.63 1.17
N LEU A 93 3.56 -13.76 1.75
CA LEU A 93 4.33 -12.81 0.96
C LEU A 93 5.66 -13.44 0.56
N ALA A 94 6.14 -13.07 -0.62
CA ALA A 94 7.40 -13.61 -1.14
C ALA A 94 8.61 -12.87 -0.61
N GLY A 95 8.48 -12.26 0.53
CA GLY A 95 9.54 -11.50 1.16
C GLY A 95 8.93 -10.30 1.85
N GLU A 96 9.77 -9.44 2.38
CA GLU A 96 9.29 -8.26 3.06
C GLU A 96 8.81 -7.21 2.06
N PRO A 97 7.82 -6.40 2.44
CA PRO A 97 7.41 -5.31 1.56
C PRO A 97 8.57 -4.39 1.25
N GLU A 98 8.62 -3.96 0.01
CA GLU A 98 9.64 -3.01 -0.42
C GLU A 98 9.07 -1.61 -0.21
N THR A 99 9.83 -0.75 0.47
CA THR A 99 9.37 0.61 0.73
C THR A 99 10.40 1.60 0.23
N ARG A 100 9.92 2.70 -0.35
CA ARG A 100 10.79 3.74 -0.90
C ARG A 100 10.17 5.09 -0.63
N GLU A 101 11.01 6.05 -0.34
CA GLU A 101 10.57 7.43 -0.22
C GLU A 101 10.24 7.93 -1.62
N ILE A 102 9.12 8.63 -1.75
CA ILE A 102 8.69 9.12 -3.05
C ILE A 102 9.33 10.47 -3.32
N HIS A 103 9.94 10.60 -4.50
CA HIS A 103 10.52 11.85 -4.92
C HIS A 103 9.48 12.75 -5.57
N ASN A 104 8.60 12.19 -6.40
CA ASN A 104 7.61 12.97 -7.12
C ASN A 104 6.43 12.10 -7.51
N ILE A 105 5.24 12.70 -7.47
CA ILE A 105 4.01 12.05 -7.92
C ILE A 105 3.36 12.99 -8.91
N ILE A 106 3.07 12.49 -10.10
CA ILE A 106 2.37 13.27 -11.12
C ILE A 106 1.02 12.58 -11.35
N LYS A 107 -0.05 13.34 -11.19
CA LYS A 107 -1.40 12.85 -11.40
C LYS A 107 -2.03 13.55 -12.59
N ARG A 108 -2.98 12.84 -13.24
CA ARG A 108 -3.74 13.45 -14.33
C ARG A 108 -4.59 14.55 -13.78
#